data_9d0d3d4b020afa3673f17addb38e3598
#
_entry.id   9d0d3d4b020afa3673f17addb38e3598
#
_cell.length_a   1.000
_cell.length_b   1.000
_cell.length_c   1.000
_cell.angle_alpha   90.00
_cell.angle_beta   90.00
_cell.angle_gamma   90.00
#
_symmetry.space_group_name_H-M   'P 1'
#
loop_
_entity.id
_entity.type
_entity.pdbx_description
1 polymer ?
#
loop_
_entity_poly.entity_id
_entity_poly.type
_entity_poly.pdbx_seq_one_letter_code
_entity_poly.pdbx_strand_id
1 'polypeptide(L)'
;PKRITINLSPADMRKDGSGYDLAIATAVLLSLGVTAELPMEQTLVLGELSLDGSIKAIPGVLPMVICAREEGMTSCIVPKENVQEAALVQGISVIGVSSLKETMEYIQGIKEYENTNVEQPAVDTSEYLYDIDFSDVVGQESIKRGMEIAAAGFHNVLLTGAAGAGKSMLAKRLPTILPQMLSLIHISEPTRRSYI
;
A
#
# COMPACT_ATOMS: atom_id res chain seq x y z
N PRO A 1 -12.80 -16.76 -35.53
CA PRO A 1 -12.82 -16.43 -34.11
C PRO A 1 -11.70 -17.16 -33.38
N LYS A 2 -10.86 -16.43 -32.65
CA LYS A 2 -9.82 -17.02 -31.82
C LYS A 2 -10.43 -17.40 -30.46
N ARG A 3 -10.10 -18.59 -29.96
CA ARG A 3 -10.47 -18.99 -28.59
C ARG A 3 -9.40 -18.49 -27.63
N ILE A 4 -9.82 -17.75 -26.61
CA ILE A 4 -8.93 -17.25 -25.56
C ILE A 4 -9.19 -18.07 -24.29
N THR A 5 -8.14 -18.58 -23.69
CA THR A 5 -8.19 -19.28 -22.40
C THR A 5 -7.31 -18.53 -21.42
N ILE A 6 -7.88 -18.12 -20.29
CA ILE A 6 -7.16 -17.42 -19.21
C ILE A 6 -6.96 -18.40 -18.06
N ASN A 7 -5.70 -18.59 -17.64
CA ASN A 7 -5.35 -19.41 -16.50
C ASN A 7 -4.65 -18.54 -15.44
N LEU A 8 -5.27 -18.41 -14.27
CA LEU A 8 -4.71 -17.72 -13.12
C LEU A 8 -4.14 -18.76 -12.15
N SER A 9 -2.86 -19.03 -12.25
CA SER A 9 -2.13 -19.96 -11.38
C SER A 9 -1.67 -19.23 -10.08
N PRO A 10 -1.52 -19.91 -8.94
CA PRO A 10 -1.97 -21.29 -8.65
C PRO A 10 -3.48 -21.37 -8.35
N ALA A 11 -4.10 -22.53 -8.64
CA ALA A 11 -5.56 -22.70 -8.56
C ALA A 11 -6.10 -22.76 -7.11
N ASP A 12 -5.27 -23.09 -6.15
CA ASP A 12 -5.60 -23.21 -4.72
C ASP A 12 -5.65 -21.88 -4.00
N MET A 13 -5.13 -20.81 -4.60
CA MET A 13 -5.23 -19.46 -4.04
C MET A 13 -6.48 -18.73 -4.51
N ARG A 14 -7.26 -18.23 -3.54
CA ARG A 14 -8.40 -17.39 -3.84
C ARG A 14 -7.94 -16.04 -4.41
N LYS A 15 -8.44 -15.68 -5.59
CA LYS A 15 -8.15 -14.40 -6.27
C LYS A 15 -9.37 -13.51 -6.09
N ASP A 16 -9.36 -12.74 -5.01
CA ASP A 16 -10.40 -11.76 -4.74
C ASP A 16 -9.98 -10.39 -5.28
N GLY A 17 -10.95 -9.67 -5.88
CA GLY A 17 -10.77 -8.29 -6.36
C GLY A 17 -10.45 -8.17 -7.84
N SER A 18 -10.63 -6.95 -8.34
CA SER A 18 -10.51 -6.53 -9.74
C SER A 18 -9.10 -6.04 -10.13
N GLY A 19 -8.12 -6.15 -9.20
CA GLY A 19 -6.76 -5.64 -9.42
C GLY A 19 -5.99 -6.30 -10.58
N TYR A 20 -6.44 -7.47 -11.05
CA TYR A 20 -5.83 -8.22 -12.16
C TYR A 20 -6.42 -7.89 -13.53
N ASP A 21 -7.52 -7.13 -13.61
CA ASP A 21 -8.25 -6.88 -14.84
C ASP A 21 -7.36 -6.27 -15.93
N LEU A 22 -6.59 -5.25 -15.55
CA LEU A 22 -5.66 -4.57 -16.46
C LEU A 22 -4.58 -5.54 -16.97
N ALA A 23 -4.02 -6.37 -16.09
CA ALA A 23 -3.00 -7.35 -16.46
C ALA A 23 -3.56 -8.39 -17.43
N ILE A 24 -4.78 -8.88 -17.19
CA ILE A 24 -5.47 -9.85 -18.06
C ILE A 24 -5.74 -9.22 -19.42
N ALA A 25 -6.29 -8.00 -19.48
CA ALA A 25 -6.56 -7.30 -20.73
C ALA A 25 -5.28 -7.05 -21.53
N THR A 26 -4.21 -6.63 -20.87
CA THR A 26 -2.89 -6.45 -21.48
C THR A 26 -2.36 -7.76 -22.07
N ALA A 27 -2.39 -8.85 -21.30
CA ALA A 27 -1.94 -10.15 -21.76
C ALA A 27 -2.74 -10.66 -22.98
N VAL A 28 -4.06 -10.43 -22.99
CA VAL A 28 -4.91 -10.75 -24.14
C VAL A 28 -4.50 -9.97 -25.38
N LEU A 29 -4.28 -8.67 -25.27
CA LEU A 29 -3.87 -7.82 -26.40
C LEU A 29 -2.50 -8.22 -26.95
N LEU A 30 -1.54 -8.52 -26.08
CA LEU A 30 -0.22 -9.04 -26.47
C LEU A 30 -0.35 -10.38 -27.21
N SER A 31 -1.21 -11.29 -26.72
CA SER A 31 -1.46 -12.59 -27.38
C SER A 31 -2.14 -12.47 -28.74
N LEU A 32 -2.82 -11.36 -29.00
CA LEU A 32 -3.45 -11.04 -30.28
C LEU A 32 -2.47 -10.43 -31.29
N GLY A 33 -1.22 -10.20 -30.91
CA GLY A 33 -0.17 -9.74 -31.80
C GLY A 33 0.21 -8.27 -31.63
N VAL A 34 -0.22 -7.64 -30.56
CA VAL A 34 0.31 -6.33 -30.17
C VAL A 34 1.75 -6.54 -29.68
N THR A 35 2.69 -5.77 -30.22
CA THR A 35 4.10 -5.83 -29.83
C THR A 35 4.34 -5.08 -28.52
N ALA A 36 5.21 -5.62 -27.66
CA ALA A 36 5.70 -4.94 -26.47
C ALA A 36 7.18 -4.62 -26.65
N GLU A 37 7.58 -3.39 -26.38
CA GLU A 37 8.99 -3.00 -26.30
C GLU A 37 9.56 -3.11 -24.89
N LEU A 38 8.67 -3.19 -23.88
CA LEU A 38 9.05 -3.36 -22.50
C LEU A 38 9.29 -4.85 -22.14
N PRO A 39 10.20 -5.12 -21.18
CA PRO A 39 10.40 -6.46 -20.64
C PRO A 39 9.22 -6.85 -19.75
N MET A 40 8.13 -7.35 -20.33
CA MET A 40 6.90 -7.69 -19.62
C MET A 40 7.10 -8.72 -18.51
N GLU A 41 8.13 -9.54 -18.59
CA GLU A 41 8.50 -10.52 -17.55
C GLU A 41 9.00 -9.85 -16.25
N GLN A 42 9.46 -8.60 -16.35
CA GLN A 42 9.97 -7.81 -15.23
C GLN A 42 9.06 -6.62 -14.91
N THR A 43 7.82 -6.64 -15.41
CA THR A 43 6.86 -5.54 -15.25
C THR A 43 5.61 -6.03 -14.53
N LEU A 44 5.36 -5.49 -13.34
CA LEU A 44 4.09 -5.65 -12.63
C LEU A 44 3.01 -4.79 -13.29
N VAL A 45 1.84 -5.35 -13.55
CA VAL A 45 0.68 -4.59 -14.08
C VAL A 45 -0.49 -4.77 -13.14
N LEU A 46 -1.01 -3.66 -12.61
CA LEU A 46 -2.11 -3.64 -11.66
C LEU A 46 -3.17 -2.61 -12.08
N GLY A 47 -4.43 -2.91 -11.82
CA GLY A 47 -5.54 -1.98 -12.01
C GLY A 47 -6.87 -2.66 -12.27
N GLU A 48 -7.93 -2.05 -11.77
CA GLU A 48 -9.30 -2.41 -12.11
C GLU A 48 -9.69 -1.78 -13.43
N LEU A 49 -10.19 -2.56 -14.39
CA LEU A 49 -10.55 -2.09 -15.71
C LEU A 49 -12.07 -1.97 -15.85
N SER A 50 -12.54 -0.75 -16.10
CA SER A 50 -13.94 -0.48 -16.41
C SER A 50 -14.27 -0.81 -17.87
N LEU A 51 -15.56 -1.02 -18.16
CA LEU A 51 -16.06 -1.36 -19.51
C LEU A 51 -15.78 -0.28 -20.56
N ASP A 52 -15.59 0.96 -20.15
CA ASP A 52 -15.25 2.09 -21.02
C ASP A 52 -13.75 2.19 -21.30
N GLY A 53 -12.94 1.28 -20.72
CA GLY A 53 -11.49 1.27 -20.85
C GLY A 53 -10.75 2.17 -19.86
N SER A 54 -11.45 2.82 -18.94
CA SER A 54 -10.82 3.56 -17.83
C SER A 54 -10.28 2.63 -16.77
N ILE A 55 -9.20 3.05 -16.10
CA ILE A 55 -8.56 2.30 -15.03
C ILE A 55 -8.90 2.97 -13.70
N LYS A 56 -9.30 2.18 -12.72
CA LYS A 56 -9.64 2.63 -11.37
C LYS A 56 -8.60 2.20 -10.36
N ALA A 57 -8.49 3.00 -9.30
CA ALA A 57 -7.65 2.70 -8.15
C ALA A 57 -8.03 1.38 -7.50
N ILE A 58 -7.02 0.68 -7.01
CA ILE A 58 -7.18 -0.56 -6.26
C ILE A 58 -6.55 -0.42 -4.86
N PRO A 59 -7.08 -1.11 -3.84
CA PRO A 59 -6.48 -1.11 -2.51
C PRO A 59 -5.22 -1.99 -2.46
N GLY A 60 -4.27 -1.62 -1.58
CA GLY A 60 -3.13 -2.48 -1.24
C GLY A 60 -2.04 -2.57 -2.32
N VAL A 61 -1.83 -1.51 -3.08
CA VAL A 61 -0.79 -1.46 -4.12
C VAL A 61 0.61 -1.53 -3.50
N LEU A 62 0.87 -0.87 -2.38
CA LEU A 62 2.19 -0.84 -1.75
C LEU A 62 2.76 -2.23 -1.45
N PRO A 63 2.06 -3.14 -0.73
CA PRO A 63 2.57 -4.49 -0.48
C PRO A 63 2.77 -5.29 -1.77
N MET A 64 1.95 -5.09 -2.81
CA MET A 64 2.12 -5.75 -4.10
C MET A 64 3.40 -5.29 -4.80
N VAL A 65 3.70 -3.98 -4.77
CA VAL A 65 4.92 -3.41 -5.37
C VAL A 65 6.17 -3.81 -4.58
N ILE A 66 6.09 -3.89 -3.24
CA ILE A 66 7.19 -4.42 -2.41
C ILE A 66 7.52 -5.86 -2.81
N CYS A 67 6.51 -6.72 -2.89
CA CYS A 67 6.67 -8.12 -3.30
C CYS A 67 7.27 -8.22 -4.71
N ALA A 68 6.77 -7.45 -5.67
CA ALA A 68 7.29 -7.42 -7.03
C ALA A 68 8.78 -7.04 -7.08
N ARG A 69 9.20 -6.05 -6.30
CA ARG A 69 10.60 -5.67 -6.18
C ARG A 69 11.45 -6.80 -5.60
N GLU A 70 10.96 -7.50 -4.58
CA GLU A 70 11.64 -8.64 -3.96
C GLU A 70 11.79 -9.81 -4.94
N GLU A 71 10.83 -10.00 -5.84
CA GLU A 71 10.88 -10.98 -6.94
C GLU A 71 11.75 -10.50 -8.13
N GLY A 72 12.39 -9.33 -8.03
CA GLY A 72 13.32 -8.83 -9.04
C GLY A 72 12.65 -8.10 -10.20
N MET A 73 11.40 -7.69 -10.09
CA MET A 73 10.76 -6.82 -11.08
C MET A 73 11.37 -5.42 -11.05
N THR A 74 11.50 -4.80 -12.21
CA THR A 74 12.16 -3.50 -12.40
C THR A 74 11.19 -2.36 -12.62
N SER A 75 9.95 -2.67 -13.02
CA SER A 75 8.93 -1.67 -13.30
C SER A 75 7.53 -2.11 -12.85
N CYS A 76 6.67 -1.14 -12.58
CA CYS A 76 5.26 -1.39 -12.32
C CYS A 76 4.37 -0.35 -13.01
N ILE A 77 3.27 -0.84 -13.58
CA ILE A 77 2.20 -0.04 -14.18
C ILE A 77 1.02 -0.11 -13.22
N VAL A 78 0.60 1.05 -12.71
CA VAL A 78 -0.46 1.17 -11.70
C VAL A 78 -1.46 2.25 -12.08
N PRO A 79 -2.68 2.24 -11.52
CA PRO A 79 -3.61 3.34 -11.67
C PRO A 79 -2.97 4.66 -11.22
N LYS A 80 -3.28 5.76 -11.90
CA LYS A 80 -2.71 7.09 -11.62
C LYS A 80 -2.92 7.51 -10.17
N GLU A 81 -4.05 7.17 -9.59
CA GLU A 81 -4.38 7.45 -8.19
C GLU A 81 -3.50 6.68 -7.18
N ASN A 82 -2.95 5.53 -7.59
CA ASN A 82 -2.08 4.71 -6.75
C ASN A 82 -0.59 5.03 -6.90
N VAL A 83 -0.21 5.94 -7.80
CA VAL A 83 1.20 6.27 -8.08
C VAL A 83 1.94 6.72 -6.81
N GLN A 84 1.33 7.58 -6.00
CA GLN A 84 1.96 8.09 -4.79
C GLN A 84 2.27 6.96 -3.78
N GLU A 85 1.34 6.01 -3.65
CA GLU A 85 1.51 4.82 -2.81
C GLU A 85 2.62 3.91 -3.36
N ALA A 86 2.59 3.61 -4.65
CA ALA A 86 3.56 2.74 -5.31
C ALA A 86 4.98 3.33 -5.30
N ALA A 87 5.11 4.63 -5.52
CA ALA A 87 6.40 5.34 -5.61
C ALA A 87 7.17 5.45 -4.28
N LEU A 88 6.55 5.06 -3.16
CA LEU A 88 7.24 4.89 -1.88
C LEU A 88 8.24 3.72 -1.91
N VAL A 89 8.09 2.78 -2.83
CA VAL A 89 8.98 1.63 -2.98
C VAL A 89 10.16 2.03 -3.87
N GLN A 90 11.33 2.16 -3.28
CA GLN A 90 12.55 2.47 -4.03
C GLN A 90 13.04 1.26 -4.84
N GLY A 91 13.72 1.52 -5.96
CA GLY A 91 14.35 0.48 -6.77
C GLY A 91 13.42 -0.18 -7.79
N ILE A 92 12.20 0.31 -7.96
CA ILE A 92 11.26 -0.08 -9.00
C ILE A 92 10.71 1.17 -9.69
N SER A 93 10.60 1.15 -11.02
CA SER A 93 10.07 2.26 -11.81
C SER A 93 8.54 2.24 -11.77
N VAL A 94 7.91 3.37 -11.39
CA VAL A 94 6.46 3.46 -11.24
C VAL A 94 5.84 4.31 -12.36
N ILE A 95 4.93 3.72 -13.10
CA ILE A 95 4.22 4.34 -14.20
C ILE A 95 2.73 4.39 -13.90
N GLY A 96 2.18 5.61 -13.86
CA GLY A 96 0.75 5.85 -13.64
C GLY A 96 -0.02 5.93 -14.93
N VAL A 97 -1.10 5.15 -15.05
CA VAL A 97 -1.98 5.12 -16.23
C VAL A 97 -3.44 5.33 -15.83
N SER A 98 -4.20 5.96 -16.71
CA SER A 98 -5.64 6.25 -16.49
C SER A 98 -6.54 5.42 -17.41
N SER A 99 -6.00 4.78 -18.44
CA SER A 99 -6.77 3.98 -19.40
C SER A 99 -5.97 2.82 -19.98
N LEU A 100 -6.68 1.79 -20.46
CA LEU A 100 -6.07 0.69 -21.20
C LEU A 100 -5.30 1.16 -22.42
N LYS A 101 -5.80 2.22 -23.10
CA LYS A 101 -5.11 2.83 -24.24
C LYS A 101 -3.74 3.39 -23.83
N GLU A 102 -3.67 4.15 -22.74
CA GLU A 102 -2.40 4.68 -22.21
C GLU A 102 -1.44 3.56 -21.84
N THR A 103 -1.96 2.50 -21.21
CA THR A 103 -1.16 1.32 -20.88
C THR A 103 -0.52 0.71 -22.12
N MET A 104 -1.30 0.53 -23.19
CA MET A 104 -0.80 -0.05 -24.42
C MET A 104 0.18 0.87 -25.15
N GLU A 105 -0.06 2.17 -25.19
CA GLU A 105 0.86 3.17 -25.77
C GLU A 105 2.22 3.15 -25.07
N TYR A 106 2.22 3.02 -23.73
CA TYR A 106 3.45 2.90 -22.95
C TYR A 106 4.18 1.57 -23.23
N ILE A 107 3.47 0.43 -23.20
CA ILE A 107 4.04 -0.88 -23.46
C ILE A 107 4.66 -0.99 -24.84
N GLN A 108 4.07 -0.32 -25.83
CA GLN A 108 4.55 -0.27 -27.22
C GLN A 108 5.66 0.75 -27.46
N GLY A 109 6.08 1.52 -26.43
CA GLY A 109 7.07 2.58 -26.61
C GLY A 109 6.60 3.78 -27.42
N ILE A 110 5.28 3.90 -27.69
CA ILE A 110 4.71 5.01 -28.49
C ILE A 110 4.77 6.32 -27.71
N LYS A 111 4.60 6.24 -26.38
CA LYS A 111 4.62 7.38 -25.49
C LYS A 111 5.48 7.09 -24.28
N GLU A 112 6.42 7.98 -24.03
CA GLU A 112 7.18 7.98 -22.78
C GLU A 112 6.32 8.55 -21.66
N TYR A 113 6.36 7.89 -20.51
CA TYR A 113 5.74 8.37 -19.27
C TYR A 113 6.84 8.68 -18.28
N GLU A 114 6.71 9.80 -17.61
CA GLU A 114 7.64 10.17 -16.55
C GLU A 114 7.60 9.13 -15.44
N ASN A 115 8.78 8.63 -15.10
CA ASN A 115 8.92 7.78 -13.91
C ASN A 115 8.68 8.67 -12.69
N THR A 116 7.63 8.37 -11.96
CA THR A 116 7.30 9.13 -10.75
C THR A 116 8.17 8.64 -9.60
N ASN A 117 9.39 9.20 -9.52
CA ASN A 117 10.16 9.13 -8.29
C ASN A 117 9.56 10.17 -7.33
N VAL A 118 8.70 9.74 -6.44
CA VAL A 118 8.34 10.57 -5.29
C VAL A 118 9.57 10.61 -4.40
N GLU A 119 10.19 11.79 -4.27
CA GLU A 119 11.07 12.02 -3.13
C GLU A 119 10.27 11.59 -1.89
N GLN A 120 10.84 10.69 -1.10
CA GLN A 120 10.16 10.29 0.15
C GLN A 120 9.72 11.59 0.82
N PRO A 121 8.43 11.74 1.17
CA PRO A 121 8.07 12.84 2.01
C PRO A 121 9.06 12.77 3.18
N ALA A 122 9.88 13.80 3.31
CA ALA A 122 10.79 13.89 4.44
C ALA A 122 9.93 13.50 5.63
N VAL A 123 10.35 12.42 6.34
CA VAL A 123 9.62 12.02 7.54
C VAL A 123 9.58 13.30 8.33
N ASP A 124 8.39 13.90 8.38
CA ASP A 124 8.21 15.13 9.13
C ASP A 124 8.46 14.74 10.58
N THR A 125 9.72 14.84 10.96
CA THR A 125 10.17 14.68 12.33
C THR A 125 9.78 15.89 13.16
N SER A 126 8.89 16.78 12.63
CA SER A 126 8.24 17.74 13.47
C SER A 126 7.66 16.94 14.63
N GLU A 127 8.28 17.11 15.77
CA GLU A 127 7.81 16.60 17.06
C GLU A 127 6.30 16.81 17.05
N TYR A 128 5.52 15.72 17.02
CA TYR A 128 4.11 15.81 17.28
C TYR A 128 4.01 16.39 18.68
N LEU A 129 3.86 17.71 18.77
CA LEU A 129 3.63 18.40 20.02
C LEU A 129 2.26 17.93 20.53
N TYR A 130 2.28 16.81 21.23
CA TYR A 130 1.13 16.42 22.01
C TYR A 130 1.03 17.40 23.18
N ASP A 131 -0.08 18.09 23.34
CA ASP A 131 -0.38 18.89 24.53
C ASP A 131 -0.45 18.05 25.81
N ILE A 132 -0.31 16.73 25.68
CA ILE A 132 -0.38 15.72 26.74
C ILE A 132 0.81 14.76 26.60
N ASP A 133 1.40 14.37 27.71
CA ASP A 133 2.52 13.45 27.78
C ASP A 133 2.25 12.28 28.73
N PHE A 134 2.88 11.13 28.47
CA PHE A 134 2.77 9.95 29.33
C PHE A 134 3.37 10.20 30.72
N SER A 135 4.34 11.10 30.82
CA SER A 135 4.95 11.54 32.08
C SER A 135 3.97 12.28 33.01
N ASP A 136 2.88 12.88 32.47
CA ASP A 136 1.85 13.55 33.27
C ASP A 136 1.06 12.58 34.17
N VAL A 137 1.16 11.30 33.92
CA VAL A 137 0.43 10.27 34.68
C VAL A 137 1.12 10.06 36.03
N VAL A 138 0.51 10.50 37.10
CA VAL A 138 1.02 10.31 38.47
C VAL A 138 0.56 8.96 39.02
N GLY A 139 1.50 8.18 39.54
CA GLY A 139 1.22 6.85 40.10
C GLY A 139 0.94 5.80 39.01
N GLN A 140 0.27 4.72 39.41
CA GLN A 140 -0.12 3.60 38.51
C GLN A 140 1.07 2.89 37.82
N GLU A 141 2.20 2.75 38.51
CA GLU A 141 3.47 2.26 37.96
C GLU A 141 3.35 0.89 37.25
N SER A 142 2.50 -0.02 37.75
CA SER A 142 2.30 -1.33 37.12
C SER A 142 1.59 -1.23 35.76
N ILE A 143 0.63 -0.30 35.65
CA ILE A 143 -0.10 -0.08 34.40
C ILE A 143 0.81 0.65 33.39
N LYS A 144 1.56 1.66 33.86
CA LYS A 144 2.56 2.35 33.02
C LYS A 144 3.54 1.34 32.43
N ARG A 145 4.09 0.46 33.27
CA ARG A 145 5.02 -0.57 32.79
C ARG A 145 4.39 -1.52 31.77
N GLY A 146 3.13 -1.90 31.97
CA GLY A 146 2.38 -2.70 30.99
C GLY A 146 2.20 -1.98 29.66
N MET A 147 1.93 -0.68 29.70
CA MET A 147 1.77 0.15 28.49
C MET A 147 3.10 0.35 27.76
N GLU A 148 4.22 0.55 28.47
CA GLU A 148 5.56 0.62 27.88
C GLU A 148 5.92 -0.66 27.14
N ILE A 149 5.66 -1.83 27.75
CA ILE A 149 5.91 -3.13 27.12
C ILE A 149 5.04 -3.29 25.87
N ALA A 150 3.76 -2.90 25.97
CA ALA A 150 2.85 -2.99 24.86
C ALA A 150 3.26 -2.04 23.71
N ALA A 151 3.71 -0.83 24.01
CA ALA A 151 4.21 0.12 23.05
C ALA A 151 5.49 -0.40 22.35
N ALA A 152 6.44 -0.93 23.12
CA ALA A 152 7.68 -1.48 22.58
C ALA A 152 7.47 -2.72 21.69
N GLY A 153 6.44 -3.53 22.00
CA GLY A 153 6.12 -4.75 21.26
C GLY A 153 4.98 -4.60 20.24
N PHE A 154 4.46 -3.39 20.00
CA PHE A 154 3.28 -3.14 19.16
C PHE A 154 2.06 -4.02 19.54
N HIS A 155 1.87 -4.27 20.84
CA HIS A 155 0.78 -5.11 21.32
C HIS A 155 -0.51 -4.33 21.51
N ASN A 156 -1.63 -4.97 21.24
CA ASN A 156 -2.94 -4.44 21.60
C ASN A 156 -3.11 -4.39 23.11
N VAL A 157 -3.69 -3.33 23.65
CA VAL A 157 -3.92 -3.12 25.07
C VAL A 157 -5.42 -3.03 25.36
N LEU A 158 -5.89 -3.77 26.36
CA LEU A 158 -7.24 -3.65 26.90
C LEU A 158 -7.16 -3.14 28.34
N LEU A 159 -7.68 -1.93 28.59
CA LEU A 159 -7.77 -1.33 29.92
C LEU A 159 -9.15 -1.59 30.53
N THR A 160 -9.22 -2.38 31.60
CA THR A 160 -10.45 -2.68 32.35
C THR A 160 -10.42 -2.03 33.74
N GLY A 161 -11.56 -1.67 34.26
CA GLY A 161 -11.67 -1.06 35.60
C GLY A 161 -12.90 -0.19 35.77
N ALA A 162 -13.13 0.32 36.98
CA ALA A 162 -14.26 1.16 37.32
C ALA A 162 -14.32 2.47 36.51
N ALA A 163 -15.49 3.09 36.45
CA ALA A 163 -15.63 4.43 35.90
C ALA A 163 -14.77 5.40 36.71
N GLY A 164 -14.11 6.36 36.06
CA GLY A 164 -13.21 7.31 36.72
C GLY A 164 -11.80 6.81 37.03
N ALA A 165 -11.45 5.56 36.75
CA ALA A 165 -10.12 5.00 37.05
C ALA A 165 -8.98 5.49 36.10
N GLY A 166 -9.21 6.51 35.27
CA GLY A 166 -8.17 7.08 34.41
C GLY A 166 -7.88 6.33 33.11
N LYS A 167 -8.68 5.31 32.74
CA LYS A 167 -8.44 4.49 31.52
C LYS A 167 -8.31 5.31 30.25
N SER A 168 -9.25 6.22 30.02
CA SER A 168 -9.23 7.08 28.81
C SER A 168 -8.07 8.08 28.84
N MET A 169 -7.64 8.53 30.01
CA MET A 169 -6.48 9.39 30.19
C MET A 169 -5.19 8.66 29.78
N LEU A 170 -5.02 7.43 30.23
CA LEU A 170 -3.89 6.55 29.88
C LEU A 170 -3.89 6.22 28.39
N ALA A 171 -5.04 5.80 27.86
CA ALA A 171 -5.15 5.46 26.43
C ALA A 171 -4.79 6.62 25.48
N LYS A 172 -5.20 7.86 25.84
CA LYS A 172 -4.86 9.05 25.06
C LYS A 172 -3.37 9.39 25.08
N ARG A 173 -2.63 8.93 26.09
CA ARG A 173 -1.20 9.18 26.23
C ARG A 173 -0.34 8.05 25.65
N LEU A 174 -0.92 6.89 25.29
CA LEU A 174 -0.17 5.81 24.66
C LEU A 174 0.60 6.26 23.39
N PRO A 175 0.05 7.09 22.51
CA PRO A 175 0.78 7.56 21.33
C PRO A 175 2.09 8.28 21.65
N THR A 176 2.22 8.93 22.82
CA THR A 176 3.44 9.70 23.19
C THR A 176 4.64 8.82 23.52
N ILE A 177 4.42 7.53 23.77
CA ILE A 177 5.48 6.55 24.04
C ILE A 177 5.65 5.52 22.92
N LEU A 178 4.86 5.60 21.84
CA LEU A 178 5.05 4.76 20.67
C LEU A 178 6.29 5.23 19.89
N PRO A 179 7.11 4.31 19.36
CA PRO A 179 8.16 4.67 18.44
C PRO A 179 7.58 5.34 17.20
N GLN A 180 8.33 6.24 16.59
CA GLN A 180 7.91 6.88 15.34
C GLN A 180 7.61 5.80 14.29
N MET A 181 6.42 5.84 13.72
CA MET A 181 6.05 4.90 12.68
C MET A 181 6.74 5.30 11.38
N LEU A 182 7.48 4.37 10.79
CA LEU A 182 8.02 4.55 9.44
C LEU A 182 6.86 4.69 8.45
N SER A 183 6.95 5.62 7.52
CA SER A 183 5.86 5.96 6.58
C SER A 183 5.30 4.74 5.82
N LEU A 184 6.12 3.73 5.56
CA LEU A 184 5.74 2.46 4.94
C LEU A 184 4.74 1.65 5.76
N ILE A 185 4.81 1.71 7.09
CA ILE A 185 3.90 0.99 7.99
C ILE A 185 2.51 1.64 7.98
N HIS A 186 2.44 2.96 7.88
CA HIS A 186 1.16 3.69 7.82
C HIS A 186 0.31 3.34 6.60
N ILE A 187 0.95 3.00 5.49
CA ILE A 187 0.27 2.71 4.22
C ILE A 187 -0.07 1.23 4.11
N SER A 188 0.80 0.33 4.62
CA SER A 188 0.59 -1.11 4.54
C SER A 188 -0.42 -1.66 5.55
N GLU A 189 -0.58 -1.00 6.70
CA GLU A 189 -1.66 -1.27 7.64
C GLU A 189 -2.68 -0.13 7.58
N PRO A 190 -3.75 -0.23 6.77
CA PRO A 190 -4.84 0.71 6.85
C PRO A 190 -5.34 0.67 8.29
N THR A 191 -5.24 1.80 8.96
CA THR A 191 -5.69 1.99 10.35
C THR A 191 -6.96 1.18 10.56
N ARG A 192 -6.87 0.06 11.27
CA ARG A 192 -8.05 -0.54 11.86
C ARG A 192 -8.62 0.57 12.72
N ARG A 193 -9.68 1.22 12.22
CA ARG A 193 -10.46 2.13 13.04
C ARG A 193 -10.80 1.34 14.29
N SER A 194 -10.10 1.63 15.38
CA SER A 194 -10.48 1.15 16.68
C SER A 194 -11.82 1.81 16.96
N TYR A 195 -12.89 1.05 16.79
CA TYR A 195 -14.17 1.43 17.38
C TYR A 195 -13.96 1.38 18.88
N ILE A 196 -13.86 2.55 19.48
CA ILE A 196 -13.99 2.75 20.92
C ILE A 196 -15.46 2.76 21.26
#